data_56d56e9ec32557accef56dd6c47538e2
#
_entry.id   56d56e9ec32557accef56dd6c47538e2
#
_cell.length_a   1.000
_cell.length_b   1.000
_cell.length_c   1.000
_cell.angle_alpha   90.00
_cell.angle_beta   90.00
_cell.angle_gamma   90.00
#
_symmetry.space_group_name_H-M   'P 1'
#
loop_
_entity.id
_entity.type
_entity.pdbx_description
1 polymer ?
#
loop_
_entity_poly.entity_id
_entity_poly.type
_entity_poly.pdbx_seq_one_letter_code
_entity_poly.pdbx_strand_id
1 'polypeptide(L)'
;VLYLGYCWFIKPKMVSDNRSELPEYHLPKAWFWKVIWRFRGYYYQVILATIIINFLALVSSLYVMNVYDRVIPNQAYETLWVLSIGVVLAILFEFAAKMIRGHLTDIAGKKADLIISSALFRRVMALRLADRPASSGSYANNLREFESVRDFMTSASLLTLVDLPFLLLFITVIGIVGGKLALVPLIIIPIVVIVGLLVQRPLSRYINESMKESSQRSGLAVEAIEGIETLKTNNATSWAQQRWDEYTAKTSASSIKVKDTSNLMVNFAVAMQQLNTVFLVLVGTYLIHAENTAERITMGALIASVILSGRALAPLAQIAGLATRFQQAKLALQGVNDIVSRPIERSPERKYITLDNVQGAITFENVSFKYQQDSSSAVSDLRITIRPGEKVGILGRIGSGKSTMLKLASGLYDTEKGNVTLDGVDMRQLDPNFLRNQVVLLSQAPRLFLGTLRENMDLARTDGYSTDQDLLVALKRFGLDKIIRNHPRGLDMPLGEDGLGLSGGQKQIIALARMTLRDPRVVLLDEPTTSLDQATERIALNAIAQWGRDRTMLLVTHRPQVLQIVNRIIVMDNGKVVMDGPRDLVLQNLMQSEQQNRAKQQANHPAVQQNTQAQPAKAASANS
;
A
#
# COMPACT_ATOMS: atom_id res chain seq x y z
N VAL A 1 1.97 22.67 15.40
CA VAL A 1 1.55 23.03 14.04
C VAL A 1 0.13 23.55 14.13
N LEU A 2 -0.03 24.87 14.00
CA LEU A 2 -1.34 25.51 13.86
C LEU A 2 -1.87 25.18 12.45
N TYR A 3 -2.91 24.37 12.39
CA TYR A 3 -3.57 24.03 11.13
C TYR A 3 -4.53 25.19 10.75
N LEU A 4 -4.04 26.05 9.86
CA LEU A 4 -4.82 27.17 9.28
C LEU A 4 -5.44 26.82 7.91
N GLY A 5 -5.64 25.53 7.61
CA GLY A 5 -6.15 25.09 6.30
C GLY A 5 -5.07 24.96 5.21
N TYR A 6 -3.82 25.28 5.52
CA TYR A 6 -2.69 25.13 4.61
C TYR A 6 -1.74 24.05 5.09
N CYS A 7 -1.30 23.17 4.19
CA CYS A 7 -0.28 22.18 4.44
C CYS A 7 1.06 22.74 3.92
N TRP A 8 2.02 22.98 4.81
CA TRP A 8 3.35 23.40 4.44
C TRP A 8 4.25 22.17 4.38
N PHE A 9 4.71 21.83 3.20
CA PHE A 9 5.79 20.86 3.02
C PHE A 9 7.12 21.58 3.25
N ILE A 10 7.67 21.42 4.45
CA ILE A 10 8.97 21.97 4.77
C ILE A 10 9.99 20.85 4.54
N LYS A 11 10.83 21.02 3.52
CA LYS A 11 12.01 20.17 3.33
C LYS A 11 13.14 20.77 4.14
N PRO A 12 13.70 20.07 5.14
CA PRO A 12 14.83 20.59 5.89
C PRO A 12 16.03 20.77 4.95
N LYS A 13 16.72 21.91 5.04
CA LYS A 13 17.87 22.26 4.20
C LYS A 13 19.09 21.39 4.52
N MET A 14 19.14 20.83 5.73
CA MET A 14 20.10 19.83 6.17
C MET A 14 19.33 18.67 6.84
N VAL A 15 19.60 17.46 6.43
CA VAL A 15 19.18 16.28 7.21
C VAL A 15 20.12 16.25 8.42
N SER A 16 19.59 16.46 9.63
CA SER A 16 20.40 16.27 10.82
C SER A 16 20.83 14.81 10.86
N ASP A 17 22.10 14.56 11.12
CA ASP A 17 22.68 13.22 11.11
C ASP A 17 22.29 12.40 12.36
N ASN A 18 21.47 12.94 13.23
CA ASN A 18 20.87 12.26 14.38
C ASN A 18 19.81 11.25 13.93
N ARG A 19 20.23 10.28 13.14
CA ARG A 19 19.38 9.17 12.66
C ARG A 19 18.88 8.29 13.81
N SER A 20 19.50 8.35 14.97
CA SER A 20 19.04 7.73 16.21
C SER A 20 17.73 8.35 16.74
N GLU A 21 17.42 9.60 16.35
CA GLU A 21 16.20 10.33 16.75
C GLU A 21 15.10 10.30 15.69
N LEU A 22 15.29 9.62 14.56
CA LEU A 22 14.19 9.39 13.60
C LEU A 22 13.04 8.70 14.33
N PRO A 23 11.80 9.18 14.15
CA PRO A 23 10.64 8.58 14.81
C PRO A 23 10.64 7.09 14.57
N GLU A 24 10.55 6.35 15.69
CA GLU A 24 10.59 4.89 15.71
C GLU A 24 9.72 4.29 14.60
N TYR A 25 10.32 3.50 13.73
CA TYR A 25 9.60 2.71 12.72
C TYR A 25 8.70 1.65 13.36
N HIS A 26 8.76 1.55 14.69
CA HIS A 26 7.98 0.59 15.46
C HIS A 26 6.59 1.16 15.72
N LEU A 27 5.60 0.64 14.99
CA LEU A 27 4.20 0.91 15.28
C LEU A 27 3.77 -0.11 16.36
N PRO A 28 3.45 0.31 17.60
CA PRO A 28 3.00 -0.59 18.65
C PRO A 28 1.69 -1.27 18.26
N LYS A 29 1.35 -2.42 18.84
CA LYS A 29 0.10 -3.16 18.53
C LYS A 29 -1.17 -2.31 18.52
N ALA A 30 -1.18 -1.21 19.30
CA ALA A 30 -2.28 -0.26 19.39
C ALA A 30 -1.99 1.08 18.67
N TRP A 31 -1.11 1.07 17.65
CA TRP A 31 -0.64 2.28 16.96
C TRP A 31 -1.78 3.17 16.45
N PHE A 32 -2.81 2.54 15.87
CA PHE A 32 -3.97 3.22 15.34
C PHE A 32 -4.73 3.99 16.44
N TRP A 33 -5.06 3.30 17.54
CA TRP A 33 -5.77 3.91 18.66
C TRP A 33 -4.97 4.99 19.36
N LYS A 34 -3.64 4.86 19.43
CA LYS A 34 -2.75 5.88 19.99
C LYS A 34 -2.81 7.19 19.20
N VAL A 35 -2.89 7.11 17.86
CA VAL A 35 -3.03 8.31 17.02
C VAL A 35 -4.41 8.95 17.21
N ILE A 36 -5.49 8.16 17.21
CA ILE A 36 -6.84 8.67 17.44
C ILE A 36 -6.96 9.35 18.80
N TRP A 37 -6.47 8.71 19.86
CA TRP A 37 -6.52 9.24 21.23
C TRP A 37 -5.73 10.54 21.41
N ARG A 38 -4.76 10.81 20.54
CA ARG A 38 -4.04 12.09 20.50
C ARG A 38 -4.97 13.26 20.24
N PHE A 39 -6.05 13.05 19.52
CA PHE A 39 -7.05 14.06 19.16
C PHE A 39 -8.28 14.05 20.06
N ARG A 40 -8.20 13.44 21.24
CA ARG A 40 -9.32 13.32 22.21
C ARG A 40 -10.03 14.65 22.51
N GLY A 41 -9.31 15.78 22.46
CA GLY A 41 -9.90 17.11 22.70
C GLY A 41 -11.02 17.44 21.71
N TYR A 42 -10.87 17.08 20.43
CA TYR A 42 -11.92 17.26 19.43
C TYR A 42 -13.10 16.32 19.67
N TYR A 43 -12.86 15.08 20.06
CA TYR A 43 -13.93 14.13 20.38
C TYR A 43 -14.73 14.54 21.61
N TYR A 44 -14.12 15.14 22.63
CA TYR A 44 -14.86 15.72 23.75
C TYR A 44 -15.77 16.87 23.32
N GLN A 45 -15.31 17.75 22.42
CA GLN A 45 -16.11 18.83 21.87
C GLN A 45 -17.27 18.28 21.02
N VAL A 46 -17.05 17.20 20.25
CA VAL A 46 -18.11 16.49 19.50
C VAL A 46 -19.15 15.91 20.44
N ILE A 47 -18.75 15.27 21.54
CA ILE A 47 -19.67 14.76 22.56
C ILE A 47 -20.50 15.90 23.18
N LEU A 48 -19.87 17.01 23.55
CA LEU A 48 -20.54 18.17 24.10
C LEU A 48 -21.57 18.73 23.11
N ALA A 49 -21.19 18.91 21.85
CA ALA A 49 -22.11 19.34 20.80
C ALA A 49 -23.26 18.35 20.62
N THR A 50 -23.03 17.05 20.71
CA THR A 50 -24.06 16.01 20.64
C THR A 50 -25.05 16.11 21.81
N ILE A 51 -24.55 16.35 23.01
CA ILE A 51 -25.40 16.60 24.19
C ILE A 51 -26.35 17.78 23.91
N ILE A 52 -25.78 18.92 23.49
CA ILE A 52 -26.57 20.13 23.19
C ILE A 52 -27.61 19.84 22.10
N ILE A 53 -27.23 19.17 20.99
CA ILE A 53 -28.12 18.82 19.89
C ILE A 53 -29.30 17.98 20.38
N ASN A 54 -29.06 16.94 21.19
CA ASN A 54 -30.09 16.04 21.66
C ASN A 54 -31.01 16.72 22.70
N PHE A 55 -30.51 17.64 23.54
CA PHE A 55 -31.33 18.43 24.42
C PHE A 55 -32.19 19.44 23.65
N LEU A 56 -31.62 20.16 22.67
CA LEU A 56 -32.40 21.08 21.83
C LEU A 56 -33.48 20.33 21.02
N ALA A 57 -33.20 19.09 20.63
CA ALA A 57 -34.18 18.25 19.97
C ALA A 57 -35.43 17.95 20.81
N LEU A 58 -35.32 17.90 22.14
CA LEU A 58 -36.47 17.74 23.03
C LEU A 58 -37.40 18.95 22.98
N VAL A 59 -36.84 20.16 22.81
CA VAL A 59 -37.62 21.41 22.84
C VAL A 59 -38.72 21.40 21.81
N SER A 60 -38.47 20.93 20.59
CA SER A 60 -39.49 20.88 19.52
C SER A 60 -40.60 19.88 19.82
N SER A 61 -40.33 18.78 20.49
CA SER A 61 -41.33 17.79 20.86
C SER A 61 -42.20 18.29 22.02
N LEU A 62 -41.60 18.93 23.01
CA LEU A 62 -42.32 19.54 24.15
C LEU A 62 -43.12 20.77 23.73
N TYR A 63 -42.66 21.52 22.73
CA TYR A 63 -43.45 22.61 22.13
C TYR A 63 -44.77 22.08 21.55
N VAL A 64 -44.67 21.05 20.70
CA VAL A 64 -45.89 20.46 20.11
C VAL A 64 -46.86 19.98 21.20
N MET A 65 -46.35 19.32 22.25
CA MET A 65 -47.13 18.89 23.39
C MET A 65 -47.91 20.08 24.02
N ASN A 66 -47.18 21.16 24.36
CA ASN A 66 -47.82 22.32 25.00
C ASN A 66 -48.82 23.03 24.09
N VAL A 67 -48.55 23.07 22.79
CA VAL A 67 -49.51 23.67 21.83
C VAL A 67 -50.81 22.88 21.81
N TYR A 68 -50.77 21.55 21.72
CA TYR A 68 -51.96 20.71 21.69
C TYR A 68 -52.71 20.67 23.04
N ASP A 69 -51.98 20.67 24.16
CA ASP A 69 -52.61 20.52 25.49
C ASP A 69 -53.08 21.83 26.12
N ARG A 70 -52.44 22.95 25.78
CA ARG A 70 -52.73 24.23 26.45
C ARG A 70 -53.11 25.35 25.50
N VAL A 71 -52.40 25.51 24.38
CA VAL A 71 -52.63 26.66 23.49
C VAL A 71 -53.91 26.50 22.69
N ILE A 72 -54.13 25.35 22.06
CA ILE A 72 -55.30 25.11 21.21
C ILE A 72 -56.61 25.12 22.04
N PRO A 73 -56.72 24.39 23.18
CA PRO A 73 -57.97 24.40 23.95
C PRO A 73 -58.33 25.76 24.55
N ASN A 74 -57.28 26.55 24.92
CA ASN A 74 -57.50 27.84 25.59
C ASN A 74 -57.40 29.05 24.65
N GLN A 75 -57.22 28.87 23.35
CA GLN A 75 -57.01 29.91 22.33
C GLN A 75 -55.93 30.94 22.73
N ALA A 76 -54.83 30.46 23.39
CA ALA A 76 -53.76 31.29 23.96
C ALA A 76 -52.73 31.70 22.89
N TYR A 77 -53.12 32.59 21.97
CA TYR A 77 -52.28 33.00 20.82
C TYR A 77 -51.01 33.73 21.26
N GLU A 78 -50.99 34.47 22.31
CA GLU A 78 -49.78 35.13 22.84
C GLU A 78 -48.74 34.11 23.27
N THR A 79 -49.18 33.08 24.00
CA THR A 79 -48.31 31.96 24.39
C THR A 79 -47.79 31.19 23.18
N LEU A 80 -48.62 31.04 22.13
CA LEU A 80 -48.20 30.41 20.88
C LEU A 80 -46.99 31.13 20.23
N TRP A 81 -47.07 32.45 20.13
CA TRP A 81 -46.00 33.23 19.53
C TRP A 81 -44.70 33.15 20.32
N VAL A 82 -44.77 33.27 21.65
CA VAL A 82 -43.58 33.16 22.52
C VAL A 82 -42.92 31.79 22.39
N LEU A 83 -43.72 30.72 22.48
CA LEU A 83 -43.22 29.34 22.33
C LEU A 83 -42.64 29.09 20.93
N SER A 84 -43.31 29.60 19.87
CA SER A 84 -42.84 29.42 18.49
C SER A 84 -41.51 30.12 18.22
N ILE A 85 -41.35 31.36 18.71
CA ILE A 85 -40.09 32.09 18.61
C ILE A 85 -38.97 31.32 19.34
N GLY A 86 -39.27 30.82 20.56
CA GLY A 86 -38.34 30.01 21.34
C GLY A 86 -37.88 28.74 20.61
N VAL A 87 -38.81 28.03 19.96
CA VAL A 87 -38.48 26.80 19.19
C VAL A 87 -37.72 27.12 17.93
N VAL A 88 -38.04 28.20 17.22
CA VAL A 88 -37.28 28.64 16.03
C VAL A 88 -35.80 28.93 16.42
N LEU A 89 -35.60 29.64 17.52
CA LEU A 89 -34.27 29.88 18.06
C LEU A 89 -33.54 28.55 18.41
N ALA A 90 -34.24 27.62 19.08
CA ALA A 90 -33.69 26.31 19.42
C ALA A 90 -33.27 25.52 18.15
N ILE A 91 -34.08 25.56 17.08
CA ILE A 91 -33.78 24.93 15.80
C ILE A 91 -32.53 25.56 15.15
N LEU A 92 -32.41 26.90 15.20
CA LEU A 92 -31.22 27.59 14.67
C LEU A 92 -29.94 27.20 15.43
N PHE A 93 -30.02 27.12 16.78
CA PHE A 93 -28.90 26.65 17.59
C PHE A 93 -28.58 25.16 17.34
N GLU A 94 -29.61 24.30 17.18
CA GLU A 94 -29.43 22.89 16.82
C GLU A 94 -28.71 22.77 15.47
N PHE A 95 -29.10 23.56 14.48
CA PHE A 95 -28.48 23.59 13.18
C PHE A 95 -26.99 24.01 13.28
N ALA A 96 -26.72 25.13 13.98
CA ALA A 96 -25.33 25.59 14.18
C ALA A 96 -24.48 24.53 14.91
N ALA A 97 -25.04 23.92 15.96
CA ALA A 97 -24.34 22.85 16.69
C ALA A 97 -24.04 21.62 15.82
N LYS A 98 -24.97 21.22 14.93
CA LYS A 98 -24.76 20.15 13.95
C LYS A 98 -23.64 20.48 12.96
N MET A 99 -23.60 21.72 12.46
CA MET A 99 -22.52 22.19 11.56
C MET A 99 -21.16 22.15 12.26
N ILE A 100 -21.07 22.67 13.49
CA ILE A 100 -19.84 22.65 14.28
C ILE A 100 -19.41 21.20 14.57
N ARG A 101 -20.35 20.34 14.99
CA ARG A 101 -20.08 18.92 15.25
C ARG A 101 -19.47 18.21 14.04
N GLY A 102 -20.05 18.39 12.85
CA GLY A 102 -19.55 17.82 11.61
C GLY A 102 -18.13 18.32 11.30
N HIS A 103 -17.92 19.63 11.37
CA HIS A 103 -16.62 20.26 11.10
C HIS A 103 -15.53 19.78 12.07
N LEU A 104 -15.81 19.67 13.36
CA LEU A 104 -14.86 19.16 14.35
C LEU A 104 -14.46 17.70 14.09
N THR A 105 -15.44 16.86 13.71
CA THR A 105 -15.20 15.46 13.36
C THR A 105 -14.31 15.35 12.13
N ASP A 106 -14.56 16.14 11.09
CA ASP A 106 -13.77 16.17 9.86
C ASP A 106 -12.33 16.63 10.12
N ILE A 107 -12.13 17.67 10.95
CA ILE A 107 -10.79 18.14 11.32
C ILE A 107 -10.02 17.05 12.05
N ALA A 108 -10.64 16.41 13.05
CA ALA A 108 -10.01 15.35 13.82
C ALA A 108 -9.57 14.19 12.92
N GLY A 109 -10.49 13.75 12.04
CA GLY A 109 -10.21 12.68 11.09
C GLY A 109 -9.13 13.01 10.08
N LYS A 110 -9.15 14.18 9.46
CA LYS A 110 -8.11 14.62 8.52
C LYS A 110 -6.73 14.72 9.17
N LYS A 111 -6.65 15.22 10.42
CA LYS A 111 -5.39 15.28 11.17
C LYS A 111 -4.85 13.88 11.50
N ALA A 112 -5.72 12.96 11.89
CA ALA A 112 -5.35 11.57 12.13
C ALA A 112 -4.88 10.90 10.83
N ASP A 113 -5.59 11.10 9.71
CA ASP A 113 -5.27 10.54 8.40
C ASP A 113 -3.87 10.95 7.92
N LEU A 114 -3.51 12.22 8.00
CA LEU A 114 -2.17 12.70 7.61
C LEU A 114 -1.06 11.98 8.36
N ILE A 115 -1.22 11.77 9.67
CA ILE A 115 -0.21 11.08 10.49
C ILE A 115 -0.15 9.59 10.13
N ILE A 116 -1.32 8.96 10.01
CA ILE A 116 -1.43 7.53 9.76
C ILE A 116 -0.94 7.18 8.35
N SER A 117 -1.37 7.92 7.33
CA SER A 117 -0.95 7.72 5.93
C SER A 117 0.57 7.85 5.78
N SER A 118 1.16 8.90 6.38
CA SER A 118 2.62 9.08 6.39
C SER A 118 3.34 7.95 7.12
N ALA A 119 2.83 7.51 8.27
CA ALA A 119 3.43 6.43 9.05
C ALA A 119 3.35 5.08 8.31
N LEU A 120 2.22 4.80 7.66
CA LEU A 120 2.03 3.58 6.86
C LEU A 120 2.96 3.55 5.66
N PHE A 121 3.01 4.64 4.88
CA PHE A 121 3.91 4.71 3.73
C PHE A 121 5.37 4.52 4.13
N ARG A 122 5.80 5.17 5.22
CA ARG A 122 7.14 4.97 5.79
C ARG A 122 7.38 3.52 6.20
N ARG A 123 6.39 2.87 6.83
CA ARG A 123 6.49 1.46 7.23
C ARG A 123 6.64 0.54 6.02
N VAL A 124 5.88 0.79 4.96
CA VAL A 124 5.97 0.07 3.69
C VAL A 124 7.36 0.16 3.08
N MET A 125 7.93 1.37 3.05
CA MET A 125 9.28 1.58 2.51
C MET A 125 10.37 0.95 3.39
N ALA A 126 10.10 0.69 4.66
CA ALA A 126 11.03 0.07 5.59
C ALA A 126 10.95 -1.47 5.62
N LEU A 127 10.01 -2.11 4.92
CA LEU A 127 9.88 -3.58 4.91
C LEU A 127 11.10 -4.24 4.25
N ARG A 128 11.46 -5.42 4.77
CA ARG A 128 12.47 -6.28 4.11
C ARG A 128 12.01 -6.67 2.72
N LEU A 129 12.92 -6.71 1.77
CA LEU A 129 12.61 -7.06 0.38
C LEU A 129 12.07 -8.50 0.26
N ALA A 130 12.53 -9.42 1.13
CA ALA A 130 12.06 -10.80 1.21
C ALA A 130 10.58 -10.91 1.62
N ASP A 131 10.09 -9.97 2.44
CA ASP A 131 8.73 -9.96 2.98
C ASP A 131 7.76 -9.14 2.11
N ARG A 132 8.22 -8.69 0.93
CA ARG A 132 7.40 -7.94 -0.01
C ARG A 132 6.27 -8.83 -0.56
N PRO A 133 5.02 -8.34 -0.63
CA PRO A 133 3.92 -9.06 -1.27
C PRO A 133 4.20 -9.38 -2.75
N ALA A 134 3.67 -10.50 -3.22
CA ALA A 134 3.86 -10.95 -4.60
C ALA A 134 3.25 -10.00 -5.65
N SER A 135 2.13 -9.32 -5.32
CA SER A 135 1.45 -8.39 -6.21
C SER A 135 1.53 -6.96 -5.71
N SER A 136 2.19 -6.08 -6.47
CA SER A 136 2.26 -4.64 -6.20
C SER A 136 0.89 -3.96 -6.28
N GLY A 137 0.04 -4.38 -7.23
CA GLY A 137 -1.31 -3.84 -7.39
C GLY A 137 -2.23 -4.18 -6.22
N SER A 138 -2.18 -5.44 -5.73
CA SER A 138 -2.93 -5.85 -4.53
C SER A 138 -2.46 -5.06 -3.29
N TYR A 139 -1.16 -4.81 -3.20
CA TYR A 139 -0.58 -4.06 -2.09
C TYR A 139 -0.97 -2.58 -2.10
N ALA A 140 -0.92 -1.93 -3.26
CA ALA A 140 -1.40 -0.56 -3.44
C ALA A 140 -2.90 -0.46 -3.11
N ASN A 141 -3.70 -1.49 -3.47
CA ASN A 141 -5.11 -1.54 -3.11
C ASN A 141 -5.31 -1.60 -1.58
N ASN A 142 -4.55 -2.41 -0.85
CA ASN A 142 -4.64 -2.48 0.62
C ASN A 142 -4.33 -1.13 1.29
N LEU A 143 -3.37 -0.37 0.76
CA LEU A 143 -3.10 0.99 1.24
C LEU A 143 -4.26 1.94 0.95
N ARG A 144 -4.88 1.82 -0.23
CA ARG A 144 -6.06 2.61 -0.60
C ARG A 144 -7.29 2.23 0.23
N GLU A 145 -7.46 0.95 0.55
CA GLU A 145 -8.57 0.48 1.39
C GLU A 145 -8.50 1.04 2.81
N PHE A 146 -7.34 1.51 3.27
CA PHE A 146 -7.22 2.26 4.51
C PHE A 146 -8.07 3.53 4.52
N GLU A 147 -8.38 4.11 3.35
CA GLU A 147 -9.33 5.22 3.24
C GLU A 147 -10.70 4.86 3.83
N SER A 148 -11.12 3.60 3.73
CA SER A 148 -12.36 3.11 4.37
C SER A 148 -12.32 3.23 5.90
N VAL A 149 -11.15 3.06 6.52
CA VAL A 149 -10.96 3.25 7.97
C VAL A 149 -11.10 4.74 8.32
N ARG A 150 -10.43 5.61 7.54
CA ARG A 150 -10.56 7.06 7.68
C ARG A 150 -12.02 7.48 7.54
N ASP A 151 -12.68 7.06 6.45
CA ASP A 151 -14.06 7.44 6.15
C ASP A 151 -15.03 6.96 7.23
N PHE A 152 -14.80 5.79 7.82
CA PHE A 152 -15.55 5.35 8.99
C PHE A 152 -15.36 6.28 10.18
N MET A 153 -14.12 6.71 10.46
CA MET A 153 -13.80 7.56 11.60
C MET A 153 -14.22 9.02 11.43
N THR A 154 -14.35 9.51 10.18
CA THR A 154 -14.75 10.90 9.86
C THR A 154 -16.21 11.03 9.46
N SER A 155 -16.90 9.91 9.19
CA SER A 155 -18.26 9.93 8.65
C SER A 155 -19.34 10.13 9.71
N ALA A 156 -20.54 10.45 9.22
CA ALA A 156 -21.79 10.41 10.00
C ALA A 156 -21.95 9.11 10.81
N SER A 157 -21.23 8.06 10.45
CA SER A 157 -21.18 6.78 11.13
C SER A 157 -20.72 6.88 12.58
N LEU A 158 -19.62 7.60 12.83
CA LEU A 158 -19.13 7.82 14.19
C LEU A 158 -20.14 8.68 14.99
N LEU A 159 -20.72 9.69 14.34
CA LEU A 159 -21.72 10.55 14.97
C LEU A 159 -22.96 9.76 15.40
N THR A 160 -23.44 8.82 14.57
CA THR A 160 -24.53 7.91 14.92
C THR A 160 -24.20 7.07 16.16
N LEU A 161 -22.97 6.59 16.29
CA LEU A 161 -22.53 5.83 17.46
C LEU A 161 -22.55 6.68 18.74
N VAL A 162 -22.18 7.97 18.63
CA VAL A 162 -22.22 8.93 19.74
C VAL A 162 -23.66 9.32 20.09
N ASP A 163 -24.59 9.28 19.12
CA ASP A 163 -26.02 9.55 19.34
C ASP A 163 -26.75 8.37 20.02
N LEU A 164 -26.24 7.12 19.94
CA LEU A 164 -26.90 5.94 20.52
C LEU A 164 -27.26 6.03 22.02
N PRO A 165 -26.39 6.53 22.92
CA PRO A 165 -26.72 6.65 24.32
C PRO A 165 -27.95 7.55 24.58
N PHE A 166 -28.21 8.53 23.70
CA PHE A 166 -29.34 9.45 23.82
C PHE A 166 -30.69 8.81 23.49
N LEU A 167 -30.69 7.62 22.88
CA LEU A 167 -31.88 6.80 22.75
C LEU A 167 -32.53 6.54 24.12
N LEU A 168 -31.71 6.25 25.14
CA LEU A 168 -32.22 6.08 26.52
C LEU A 168 -32.79 7.37 27.08
N LEU A 169 -32.20 8.53 26.77
CA LEU A 169 -32.74 9.84 27.17
C LEU A 169 -34.14 10.04 26.57
N PHE A 170 -34.32 9.78 25.27
CA PHE A 170 -35.64 9.94 24.63
C PHE A 170 -36.66 8.97 25.20
N ILE A 171 -36.31 7.70 25.44
CA ILE A 171 -37.23 6.73 26.09
C ILE A 171 -37.61 7.19 27.49
N THR A 172 -36.68 7.70 28.28
CA THR A 172 -36.95 8.23 29.63
C THR A 172 -37.91 9.39 29.58
N VAL A 173 -37.71 10.33 28.64
CA VAL A 173 -38.62 11.47 28.46
C VAL A 173 -40.02 11.00 28.03
N ILE A 174 -40.14 9.99 27.14
CA ILE A 174 -41.41 9.36 26.78
C ILE A 174 -42.08 8.76 28.03
N GLY A 175 -41.28 8.10 28.90
CA GLY A 175 -41.81 7.54 30.17
C GLY A 175 -42.35 8.59 31.14
N ILE A 176 -41.70 9.77 31.21
CA ILE A 176 -42.16 10.89 32.06
C ILE A 176 -43.43 11.54 31.50
N VAL A 177 -43.48 11.72 30.18
CA VAL A 177 -44.59 12.45 29.52
C VAL A 177 -45.78 11.55 29.18
N GLY A 178 -45.51 10.34 28.66
CA GLY A 178 -46.53 9.41 28.16
C GLY A 178 -46.67 8.12 28.98
N GLY A 179 -45.98 8.01 30.12
CA GLY A 179 -46.13 6.87 31.02
C GLY A 179 -45.89 5.52 30.34
N LYS A 180 -46.90 4.67 30.28
CA LYS A 180 -46.83 3.32 29.67
C LYS A 180 -46.50 3.31 28.17
N LEU A 181 -46.62 4.44 27.46
CA LEU A 181 -46.21 4.52 26.04
C LEU A 181 -44.73 4.19 25.81
N ALA A 182 -43.86 4.43 26.81
CA ALA A 182 -42.44 4.09 26.71
C ALA A 182 -42.16 2.60 26.49
N LEU A 183 -43.10 1.72 26.84
CA LEU A 183 -42.98 0.27 26.63
C LEU A 183 -42.92 -0.09 25.14
N VAL A 184 -43.58 0.68 24.27
CA VAL A 184 -43.62 0.39 22.83
C VAL A 184 -42.22 0.47 22.21
N PRO A 185 -41.49 1.60 22.26
CA PRO A 185 -40.12 1.67 21.75
C PRO A 185 -39.14 0.76 22.53
N LEU A 186 -39.38 0.54 23.83
CA LEU A 186 -38.55 -0.33 24.66
C LEU A 186 -38.58 -1.80 24.18
N ILE A 187 -39.71 -2.27 23.60
CA ILE A 187 -39.83 -3.62 23.02
C ILE A 187 -39.26 -3.65 21.59
N ILE A 188 -39.50 -2.63 20.80
CA ILE A 188 -39.09 -2.61 19.37
C ILE A 188 -37.58 -2.47 19.22
N ILE A 189 -36.94 -1.67 20.06
CA ILE A 189 -35.47 -1.46 19.98
C ILE A 189 -34.67 -2.75 20.10
N PRO A 190 -34.89 -3.61 21.12
CA PRO A 190 -34.22 -4.90 21.19
C PRO A 190 -34.44 -5.78 19.95
N ILE A 191 -35.62 -5.79 19.38
CA ILE A 191 -35.94 -6.56 18.18
C ILE A 191 -35.05 -6.10 17.01
N VAL A 192 -34.96 -4.80 16.77
CA VAL A 192 -34.11 -4.23 15.72
C VAL A 192 -32.63 -4.56 15.97
N VAL A 193 -32.16 -4.45 17.20
CA VAL A 193 -30.79 -4.74 17.59
C VAL A 193 -30.45 -6.23 17.40
N ILE A 194 -31.34 -7.15 17.84
CA ILE A 194 -31.14 -8.59 17.69
C ILE A 194 -31.06 -8.97 16.21
N VAL A 195 -31.99 -8.50 15.38
CA VAL A 195 -31.95 -8.74 13.93
C VAL A 195 -30.66 -8.18 13.32
N GLY A 196 -30.25 -6.98 13.74
CA GLY A 196 -28.98 -6.38 13.33
C GLY A 196 -27.78 -7.26 13.64
N LEU A 197 -27.71 -7.83 14.84
CA LEU A 197 -26.61 -8.73 15.25
C LEU A 197 -26.64 -10.07 14.49
N LEU A 198 -27.82 -10.63 14.20
CA LEU A 198 -27.95 -11.85 13.43
C LEU A 198 -27.44 -11.68 11.98
N VAL A 199 -27.76 -10.56 11.36
CA VAL A 199 -27.37 -10.24 9.97
C VAL A 199 -25.88 -9.86 9.86
N GLN A 200 -25.23 -9.52 10.95
CA GLN A 200 -23.82 -9.10 10.94
C GLN A 200 -22.85 -10.20 10.47
N ARG A 201 -23.12 -11.47 10.81
CA ARG A 201 -22.26 -12.60 10.40
C ARG A 201 -22.26 -12.82 8.88
N PRO A 202 -23.41 -13.00 8.21
CA PRO A 202 -23.44 -13.16 6.76
C PRO A 202 -22.92 -11.91 6.04
N LEU A 203 -23.24 -10.69 6.53
CA LEU A 203 -22.75 -9.45 5.99
C LEU A 203 -21.22 -9.37 5.98
N SER A 204 -20.58 -9.72 7.11
CA SER A 204 -19.11 -9.75 7.22
C SER A 204 -18.48 -10.72 6.21
N ARG A 205 -19.09 -11.88 6.00
CA ARG A 205 -18.62 -12.87 5.01
C ARG A 205 -18.69 -12.31 3.58
N TYR A 206 -19.83 -11.73 3.21
CA TYR A 206 -20.01 -11.16 1.86
C TYR A 206 -19.10 -9.96 1.59
N ILE A 207 -18.85 -9.12 2.60
CA ILE A 207 -17.89 -8.01 2.49
C ILE A 207 -16.48 -8.55 2.26
N ASN A 208 -16.05 -9.56 3.01
CA ASN A 208 -14.74 -10.20 2.85
C ASN A 208 -14.55 -10.76 1.43
N GLU A 209 -15.54 -11.47 0.93
CA GLU A 209 -15.56 -12.02 -0.43
C GLU A 209 -15.45 -10.91 -1.47
N SER A 210 -16.27 -9.87 -1.36
CA SER A 210 -16.28 -8.71 -2.26
C SER A 210 -14.95 -7.94 -2.25
N MET A 211 -14.33 -7.73 -1.09
CA MET A 211 -13.02 -7.06 -0.99
C MET A 211 -11.91 -7.90 -1.63
N LYS A 212 -11.90 -9.22 -1.41
CA LYS A 212 -10.92 -10.12 -2.04
C LYS A 212 -11.03 -10.09 -3.56
N GLU A 213 -12.24 -10.20 -4.10
CA GLU A 213 -12.49 -10.18 -5.54
C GLU A 213 -12.16 -8.81 -6.17
N SER A 214 -12.49 -7.71 -5.47
CA SER A 214 -12.13 -6.36 -5.89
C SER A 214 -10.61 -6.18 -5.94
N SER A 215 -9.89 -6.72 -4.95
CA SER A 215 -8.42 -6.67 -4.91
C SER A 215 -7.80 -7.45 -6.06
N GLN A 216 -8.33 -8.64 -6.39
CA GLN A 216 -7.89 -9.45 -7.53
C GLN A 216 -8.13 -8.73 -8.86
N ARG A 217 -9.31 -8.11 -9.03
CA ARG A 217 -9.63 -7.31 -10.22
C ARG A 217 -8.69 -6.12 -10.37
N SER A 218 -8.42 -5.39 -9.28
CA SER A 218 -7.49 -4.26 -9.29
C SER A 218 -6.05 -4.71 -9.59
N GLY A 219 -5.64 -5.88 -9.07
CA GLY A 219 -4.34 -6.47 -9.38
C GLY A 219 -4.19 -6.81 -10.86
N LEU A 220 -5.21 -7.43 -11.47
CA LEU A 220 -5.24 -7.72 -12.90
C LEU A 220 -5.16 -6.44 -13.76
N ALA A 221 -5.85 -5.37 -13.34
CA ALA A 221 -5.80 -4.10 -14.08
C ALA A 221 -4.38 -3.55 -14.15
N VAL A 222 -3.67 -3.52 -13.01
CA VAL A 222 -2.28 -3.05 -12.94
C VAL A 222 -1.38 -3.94 -13.80
N GLU A 223 -1.49 -5.26 -13.67
CA GLU A 223 -0.69 -6.22 -14.43
C GLU A 223 -0.93 -6.10 -15.94
N ALA A 224 -2.20 -5.97 -16.37
CA ALA A 224 -2.56 -5.83 -17.78
C ALA A 224 -2.09 -4.50 -18.38
N ILE A 225 -2.12 -3.40 -17.61
CA ILE A 225 -1.63 -2.09 -18.05
C ILE A 225 -0.10 -2.09 -18.14
N GLU A 226 0.60 -2.62 -17.13
CA GLU A 226 2.07 -2.74 -17.16
C GLU A 226 2.53 -3.66 -18.30
N GLY A 227 1.78 -4.74 -18.58
CA GLY A 227 2.07 -5.73 -19.62
C GLY A 227 1.39 -5.49 -20.97
N ILE A 228 0.85 -4.30 -21.24
CA ILE A 228 0.01 -4.02 -22.43
C ILE A 228 0.72 -4.28 -23.75
N GLU A 229 2.01 -3.99 -23.83
CA GLU A 229 2.84 -4.27 -24.99
C GLU A 229 2.90 -5.79 -25.26
N THR A 230 3.14 -6.58 -24.23
CA THR A 230 3.16 -8.04 -24.32
C THR A 230 1.79 -8.60 -24.73
N LEU A 231 0.71 -8.06 -24.17
CA LEU A 231 -0.65 -8.48 -24.55
C LEU A 231 -0.95 -8.18 -26.02
N LYS A 232 -0.54 -7.01 -26.51
CA LYS A 232 -0.76 -6.61 -27.92
C LYS A 232 0.12 -7.40 -28.89
N THR A 233 1.40 -7.58 -28.59
CA THR A 233 2.33 -8.32 -29.46
C THR A 233 1.98 -9.80 -29.58
N ASN A 234 1.38 -10.39 -28.54
CA ASN A 234 0.92 -11.78 -28.56
C ASN A 234 -0.57 -11.92 -28.95
N ASN A 235 -1.24 -10.84 -29.36
CA ASN A 235 -2.68 -10.83 -29.68
C ASN A 235 -3.55 -11.40 -28.55
N ALA A 236 -3.14 -11.14 -27.30
CA ALA A 236 -3.75 -11.70 -26.08
C ALA A 236 -4.68 -10.72 -25.34
N THR A 237 -5.11 -9.64 -26.00
CA THR A 237 -6.03 -8.65 -25.40
C THR A 237 -7.38 -9.25 -25.03
N SER A 238 -7.89 -10.21 -25.83
CA SER A 238 -9.12 -10.95 -25.55
C SER A 238 -9.02 -11.82 -24.28
N TRP A 239 -7.86 -12.43 -24.01
CA TRP A 239 -7.61 -13.16 -22.79
C TRP A 239 -7.68 -12.25 -21.55
N ALA A 240 -7.06 -11.07 -21.62
CA ALA A 240 -7.10 -10.09 -20.54
C ALA A 240 -8.54 -9.58 -20.33
N GLN A 241 -9.28 -9.30 -21.42
CA GLN A 241 -10.68 -8.88 -21.37
C GLN A 241 -11.56 -9.97 -20.72
N GLN A 242 -11.43 -11.22 -21.14
CA GLN A 242 -12.20 -12.33 -20.56
C GLN A 242 -11.97 -12.46 -19.05
N ARG A 243 -10.71 -12.35 -18.60
CA ARG A 243 -10.37 -12.38 -17.18
C ARG A 243 -10.96 -11.19 -16.41
N TRP A 244 -10.90 -10.00 -17.02
CA TRP A 244 -11.51 -8.82 -16.45
C TRP A 244 -13.02 -8.98 -16.26
N ASP A 245 -13.70 -9.50 -17.29
CA ASP A 245 -15.14 -9.73 -17.27
C ASP A 245 -15.51 -10.77 -16.19
N GLU A 246 -14.72 -11.85 -16.06
CA GLU A 246 -14.90 -12.85 -15.00
C GLU A 246 -14.79 -12.24 -13.60
N TYR A 247 -13.73 -11.47 -13.35
CA TYR A 247 -13.57 -10.81 -12.03
C TYR A 247 -14.63 -9.73 -11.81
N THR A 248 -15.07 -9.03 -12.86
CA THR A 248 -16.13 -8.05 -12.76
C THR A 248 -17.47 -8.70 -12.43
N ALA A 249 -17.79 -9.82 -13.05
CA ALA A 249 -18.99 -10.59 -12.75
C ALA A 249 -18.99 -11.10 -11.29
N LYS A 250 -17.88 -11.67 -10.82
CA LYS A 250 -17.72 -12.11 -9.41
C LYS A 250 -17.88 -10.94 -8.44
N THR A 251 -17.17 -9.83 -8.67
CA THR A 251 -17.26 -8.64 -7.83
C THR A 251 -18.67 -8.06 -7.80
N SER A 252 -19.38 -8.05 -8.94
CA SER A 252 -20.77 -7.61 -9.00
C SER A 252 -21.70 -8.51 -8.21
N ALA A 253 -21.57 -9.83 -8.37
CA ALA A 253 -22.38 -10.80 -7.64
C ALA A 253 -22.21 -10.69 -6.13
N SER A 254 -20.97 -10.58 -5.64
CA SER A 254 -20.69 -10.41 -4.20
C SER A 254 -21.15 -9.04 -3.69
N SER A 255 -20.99 -7.97 -4.48
CA SER A 255 -21.48 -6.63 -4.13
C SER A 255 -23.01 -6.56 -4.03
N ILE A 256 -23.75 -7.29 -4.90
CA ILE A 256 -25.20 -7.40 -4.82
C ILE A 256 -25.61 -8.04 -3.49
N LYS A 257 -24.98 -9.15 -3.09
CA LYS A 257 -25.25 -9.81 -1.80
C LYS A 257 -25.04 -8.87 -0.61
N VAL A 258 -23.96 -8.06 -0.64
CA VAL A 258 -23.70 -7.04 0.38
C VAL A 258 -24.81 -5.99 0.42
N LYS A 259 -25.19 -5.45 -0.77
CA LYS A 259 -26.26 -4.44 -0.88
C LYS A 259 -27.61 -4.98 -0.45
N ASP A 260 -27.99 -6.18 -0.90
CA ASP A 260 -29.28 -6.79 -0.55
C ASP A 260 -29.37 -7.04 0.96
N THR A 261 -28.32 -7.57 1.57
CA THR A 261 -28.25 -7.78 3.01
C THR A 261 -28.32 -6.44 3.78
N SER A 262 -27.64 -5.41 3.32
CA SER A 262 -27.67 -4.08 3.91
C SER A 262 -29.05 -3.43 3.75
N ASN A 263 -29.63 -3.51 2.54
CA ASN A 263 -30.97 -2.98 2.26
C ASN A 263 -32.06 -3.68 3.08
N LEU A 264 -31.95 -5.00 3.23
CA LEU A 264 -32.86 -5.75 4.11
C LEU A 264 -32.85 -5.18 5.53
N MET A 265 -31.67 -4.92 6.10
CA MET A 265 -31.55 -4.34 7.44
C MET A 265 -32.15 -2.93 7.52
N VAL A 266 -31.82 -2.05 6.55
CA VAL A 266 -32.37 -0.68 6.52
C VAL A 266 -33.89 -0.70 6.42
N ASN A 267 -34.42 -1.47 5.46
CA ASN A 267 -35.88 -1.56 5.26
C ASN A 267 -36.60 -2.17 6.46
N PHE A 268 -35.99 -3.20 7.10
CA PHE A 268 -36.52 -3.76 8.33
C PHE A 268 -36.57 -2.72 9.47
N ALA A 269 -35.48 -1.95 9.66
CA ALA A 269 -35.46 -0.91 10.71
C ALA A 269 -36.50 0.19 10.45
N VAL A 270 -36.65 0.60 9.17
CA VAL A 270 -37.68 1.59 8.78
C VAL A 270 -39.09 1.03 8.98
N ALA A 271 -39.35 -0.22 8.63
CA ALA A 271 -40.63 -0.89 8.87
C ALA A 271 -40.94 -0.97 10.37
N MET A 272 -39.97 -1.31 11.21
CA MET A 272 -40.11 -1.33 12.67
C MET A 272 -40.40 0.08 13.22
N GLN A 273 -39.79 1.13 12.65
CA GLN A 273 -40.08 2.52 13.02
C GLN A 273 -41.52 2.90 12.67
N GLN A 274 -42.03 2.50 11.51
CA GLN A 274 -43.43 2.72 11.13
C GLN A 274 -44.38 1.95 12.03
N LEU A 275 -44.13 0.67 12.32
CA LEU A 275 -44.90 -0.15 13.25
C LEU A 275 -44.92 0.47 14.66
N ASN A 276 -43.77 0.99 15.11
CA ASN A 276 -43.70 1.70 16.38
C ASN A 276 -44.69 2.89 16.44
N THR A 277 -44.79 3.67 15.37
CA THR A 277 -45.74 4.77 15.30
C THR A 277 -47.17 4.27 15.39
N VAL A 278 -47.51 3.19 14.66
CA VAL A 278 -48.85 2.59 14.72
C VAL A 278 -49.17 2.08 16.11
N PHE A 279 -48.25 1.35 16.74
CA PHE A 279 -48.46 0.83 18.11
C PHE A 279 -48.58 1.97 19.15
N LEU A 280 -47.77 3.04 19.01
CA LEU A 280 -47.88 4.20 19.89
C LEU A 280 -49.24 4.87 19.78
N VAL A 281 -49.75 5.06 18.56
CA VAL A 281 -51.08 5.65 18.35
C VAL A 281 -52.18 4.71 18.89
N LEU A 282 -52.09 3.42 18.62
CA LEU A 282 -53.04 2.44 19.10
C LEU A 282 -53.09 2.41 20.63
N VAL A 283 -51.97 2.18 21.31
CA VAL A 283 -51.88 2.12 22.78
C VAL A 283 -52.24 3.48 23.38
N GLY A 284 -51.77 4.57 22.75
CA GLY A 284 -52.07 5.94 23.21
C GLY A 284 -53.54 6.27 23.18
N THR A 285 -54.26 5.84 22.15
CA THR A 285 -55.72 6.03 22.07
C THR A 285 -56.44 5.33 23.23
N TYR A 286 -56.05 4.12 23.58
CA TYR A 286 -56.60 3.44 24.75
C TYR A 286 -56.26 4.15 26.06
N LEU A 287 -55.02 4.66 26.20
CA LEU A 287 -54.61 5.39 27.41
C LEU A 287 -55.26 6.75 27.58
N ILE A 288 -55.62 7.44 26.49
CA ILE A 288 -56.38 8.70 26.56
C ILE A 288 -57.75 8.46 27.15
N HIS A 289 -58.40 7.34 26.85
CA HIS A 289 -59.76 6.99 27.31
C HIS A 289 -59.73 6.01 28.51
N ALA A 290 -58.59 5.82 29.16
CA ALA A 290 -58.47 4.92 30.30
C ALA A 290 -59.39 5.38 31.46
N GLU A 291 -60.06 4.45 32.13
CA GLU A 291 -60.91 4.73 33.29
C GLU A 291 -60.07 5.20 34.47
N ASN A 292 -58.92 4.67 34.65
CA ASN A 292 -58.01 5.08 35.71
C ASN A 292 -57.33 6.42 35.37
N THR A 293 -57.68 7.46 36.11
CA THR A 293 -57.19 8.84 35.96
C THR A 293 -55.65 8.91 36.10
N ALA A 294 -55.04 8.04 36.85
CA ALA A 294 -53.57 7.99 37.02
C ALA A 294 -52.83 7.48 35.76
N GLU A 295 -53.51 6.80 34.86
CA GLU A 295 -52.96 6.26 33.62
C GLU A 295 -53.31 7.10 32.38
N ARG A 296 -54.19 8.08 32.54
CA ARG A 296 -54.63 8.96 31.44
C ARG A 296 -53.47 9.83 30.95
N ILE A 297 -53.32 9.86 29.64
CA ILE A 297 -52.38 10.75 28.95
C ILE A 297 -53.15 11.82 28.16
N THR A 298 -52.49 12.93 27.89
CA THR A 298 -53.04 13.98 27.03
C THR A 298 -52.80 13.70 25.56
N MET A 299 -53.56 14.36 24.67
CA MET A 299 -53.33 14.26 23.23
C MET A 299 -51.95 14.79 22.84
N GLY A 300 -51.50 15.89 23.45
CA GLY A 300 -50.17 16.43 23.23
C GLY A 300 -49.06 15.49 23.69
N ALA A 301 -49.27 14.78 24.81
CA ALA A 301 -48.35 13.77 25.30
C ALA A 301 -48.21 12.58 24.31
N LEU A 302 -49.30 12.14 23.68
CA LEU A 302 -49.24 11.13 22.63
C LEU A 302 -48.44 11.60 21.42
N ILE A 303 -48.75 12.81 20.90
CA ILE A 303 -48.07 13.37 19.73
C ILE A 303 -46.57 13.58 20.02
N ALA A 304 -46.25 14.13 21.20
CA ALA A 304 -44.85 14.29 21.62
C ALA A 304 -44.12 12.95 21.71
N SER A 305 -44.79 11.90 22.25
CA SER A 305 -44.21 10.54 22.34
C SER A 305 -43.95 9.94 20.97
N VAL A 306 -44.81 10.17 19.97
CA VAL A 306 -44.60 9.74 18.58
C VAL A 306 -43.38 10.44 17.98
N ILE A 307 -43.24 11.76 18.16
CA ILE A 307 -42.10 12.52 17.64
C ILE A 307 -40.80 12.09 18.32
N LEU A 308 -40.76 11.95 19.64
CA LEU A 308 -39.60 11.53 20.41
C LEU A 308 -39.20 10.11 20.07
N SER A 309 -40.14 9.20 19.90
CA SER A 309 -39.87 7.82 19.52
C SER A 309 -39.29 7.72 18.10
N GLY A 310 -39.79 8.54 17.16
CA GLY A 310 -39.17 8.66 15.84
C GLY A 310 -37.70 9.10 15.89
N ARG A 311 -37.38 10.07 16.76
CA ARG A 311 -35.99 10.51 16.99
C ARG A 311 -35.15 9.45 17.69
N ALA A 312 -35.71 8.70 18.62
CA ALA A 312 -35.03 7.59 19.31
C ALA A 312 -34.67 6.45 18.35
N LEU A 313 -35.56 6.12 17.40
CA LEU A 313 -35.38 5.02 16.46
C LEU A 313 -34.56 5.40 15.21
N ALA A 314 -34.45 6.68 14.86
CA ALA A 314 -33.72 7.14 13.68
C ALA A 314 -32.23 6.66 13.62
N PRO A 315 -31.46 6.71 14.72
CA PRO A 315 -30.10 6.15 14.70
C PRO A 315 -30.06 4.65 14.43
N LEU A 316 -31.07 3.88 14.83
CA LEU A 316 -31.14 2.44 14.59
C LEU A 316 -31.25 2.09 13.10
N ALA A 317 -31.99 2.87 12.33
CA ALA A 317 -32.08 2.71 10.88
C ALA A 317 -30.70 2.97 10.20
N GLN A 318 -29.93 3.88 10.76
CA GLN A 318 -28.57 4.17 10.26
C GLN A 318 -27.55 3.11 10.66
N ILE A 319 -27.76 2.35 11.74
CA ILE A 319 -26.85 1.28 12.22
C ILE A 319 -26.62 0.23 11.13
N ALA A 320 -27.57 -0.05 10.27
CA ALA A 320 -27.42 -1.00 9.18
C ALA A 320 -26.31 -0.59 8.19
N GLY A 321 -26.33 0.67 7.75
CA GLY A 321 -25.26 1.24 6.92
C GLY A 321 -23.94 1.36 7.67
N LEU A 322 -24.00 1.64 8.97
CA LEU A 322 -22.88 1.70 9.88
C LEU A 322 -22.17 0.33 10.00
N ALA A 323 -22.95 -0.75 10.15
CA ALA A 323 -22.42 -2.10 10.27
C ALA A 323 -21.59 -2.50 9.04
N THR A 324 -22.06 -2.14 7.84
CA THR A 324 -21.32 -2.38 6.58
C THR A 324 -19.99 -1.62 6.58
N ARG A 325 -20.02 -0.32 6.86
CA ARG A 325 -18.82 0.52 6.91
C ARG A 325 -17.84 0.09 8.00
N PHE A 326 -18.36 -0.31 9.17
CA PHE A 326 -17.54 -0.84 10.26
C PHE A 326 -16.81 -2.12 9.86
N GLN A 327 -17.50 -3.06 9.20
CA GLN A 327 -16.88 -4.29 8.73
C GLN A 327 -15.83 -4.01 7.65
N GLN A 328 -16.09 -3.11 6.71
CA GLN A 328 -15.10 -2.68 5.71
C GLN A 328 -13.87 -2.06 6.40
N ALA A 329 -14.07 -1.13 7.33
CA ALA A 329 -12.99 -0.50 8.08
C ALA A 329 -12.20 -1.52 8.92
N LYS A 330 -12.88 -2.49 9.56
CA LYS A 330 -12.25 -3.56 10.34
C LYS A 330 -11.35 -4.42 9.46
N LEU A 331 -11.82 -4.84 8.29
CA LEU A 331 -11.06 -5.68 7.35
C LEU A 331 -9.89 -4.90 6.75
N ALA A 332 -10.10 -3.64 6.37
CA ALA A 332 -9.03 -2.77 5.90
C ALA A 332 -7.95 -2.57 6.97
N LEU A 333 -8.35 -2.37 8.23
CA LEU A 333 -7.42 -2.26 9.35
C LEU A 333 -6.66 -3.58 9.61
N GLN A 334 -7.30 -4.74 9.44
CA GLN A 334 -6.63 -6.03 9.51
C GLN A 334 -5.58 -6.17 8.41
N GLY A 335 -5.92 -5.86 7.16
CA GLY A 335 -4.97 -5.88 6.04
C GLY A 335 -3.76 -4.96 6.27
N VAL A 336 -4.01 -3.77 6.82
CA VAL A 336 -2.93 -2.84 7.20
C VAL A 336 -2.10 -3.38 8.37
N ASN A 337 -2.72 -3.98 9.38
CA ASN A 337 -1.99 -4.58 10.50
C ASN A 337 -1.10 -5.74 10.04
N ASP A 338 -1.52 -6.52 9.06
CA ASP A 338 -0.69 -7.57 8.46
C ASP A 338 0.57 -6.98 7.82
N ILE A 339 0.45 -5.81 7.16
CA ILE A 339 1.58 -5.08 6.62
C ILE A 339 2.48 -4.55 7.73
N VAL A 340 1.89 -3.91 8.74
CA VAL A 340 2.62 -3.31 9.88
C VAL A 340 3.34 -4.37 10.71
N SER A 341 2.81 -5.59 10.80
CA SER A 341 3.41 -6.69 11.56
C SER A 341 4.62 -7.33 10.87
N ARG A 342 4.80 -7.13 9.55
CA ARG A 342 5.95 -7.68 8.81
C ARG A 342 7.26 -7.10 9.30
N PRO A 343 8.36 -7.90 9.25
CA PRO A 343 9.69 -7.44 9.65
C PRO A 343 10.17 -6.25 8.79
N ILE A 344 10.83 -5.32 9.44
CA ILE A 344 11.50 -4.19 8.78
C ILE A 344 13.00 -4.43 8.71
N GLU A 345 13.65 -3.76 7.75
CA GLU A 345 15.09 -3.90 7.56
C GLU A 345 15.88 -3.38 8.77
N ARG A 346 15.53 -2.20 9.26
CA ARG A 346 16.17 -1.58 10.43
C ARG A 346 15.25 -1.74 11.64
N SER A 347 15.47 -2.81 12.43
CA SER A 347 14.73 -3.02 13.68
C SER A 347 15.19 -2.04 14.75
N PRO A 348 14.30 -1.32 15.45
CA PRO A 348 14.66 -0.42 16.54
C PRO A 348 15.20 -1.16 17.77
N GLU A 349 14.94 -2.46 17.88
CA GLU A 349 15.39 -3.31 18.99
C GLU A 349 16.86 -3.73 18.86
N ARG A 350 17.45 -3.58 17.65
CA ARG A 350 18.84 -3.94 17.38
C ARG A 350 19.74 -2.71 17.43
N LYS A 351 20.88 -2.85 18.07
CA LYS A 351 21.97 -1.88 17.96
C LYS A 351 22.78 -2.24 16.71
N TYR A 352 22.86 -1.30 15.78
CA TYR A 352 23.62 -1.45 14.56
C TYR A 352 25.00 -0.81 14.70
N ILE A 353 25.97 -1.37 13.97
CA ILE A 353 27.35 -0.91 13.94
C ILE A 353 27.55 -0.10 12.65
N THR A 354 28.39 0.91 12.73
CA THR A 354 28.96 1.63 11.59
C THR A 354 30.48 1.49 11.63
N LEU A 355 31.11 1.35 10.49
CA LEU A 355 32.57 1.25 10.38
C LEU A 355 33.14 2.63 10.03
N ASP A 356 34.16 3.07 10.75
CA ASP A 356 34.79 4.39 10.50
C ASP A 356 35.59 4.41 9.20
N ASN A 357 36.21 3.29 8.84
CA ASN A 357 37.00 3.17 7.61
C ASN A 357 36.70 1.85 6.91
N VAL A 358 35.96 1.92 5.78
CA VAL A 358 35.61 0.75 4.97
C VAL A 358 36.67 0.54 3.91
N GLN A 359 37.29 -0.65 3.92
CA GLN A 359 38.25 -1.09 2.90
C GLN A 359 37.55 -1.73 1.70
N GLY A 360 36.42 -2.39 1.94
CA GLY A 360 35.57 -3.00 0.93
C GLY A 360 35.91 -4.48 0.65
N ALA A 361 36.40 -5.23 1.64
CA ALA A 361 36.49 -6.68 1.55
C ALA A 361 35.11 -7.31 1.72
N ILE A 362 34.73 -8.25 0.85
CA ILE A 362 33.50 -9.03 0.99
C ILE A 362 33.84 -10.51 1.14
N THR A 363 33.30 -11.15 2.17
CA THR A 363 33.46 -12.59 2.37
C THR A 363 32.12 -13.29 2.49
N PHE A 364 31.95 -14.37 1.74
CA PHE A 364 30.83 -15.30 1.84
C PHE A 364 31.32 -16.54 2.60
N GLU A 365 30.71 -16.84 3.74
CA GLU A 365 31.07 -17.96 4.63
C GLU A 365 29.93 -18.98 4.65
N ASN A 366 30.06 -20.06 3.89
CA ASN A 366 29.08 -21.17 3.80
C ASN A 366 27.66 -20.69 3.50
N VAL A 367 27.51 -19.70 2.62
CA VAL A 367 26.24 -19.03 2.38
C VAL A 367 25.31 -19.90 1.54
N SER A 368 24.07 -20.09 2.07
CA SER A 368 22.96 -20.69 1.32
C SER A 368 21.75 -19.78 1.40
N PHE A 369 21.00 -19.72 0.29
CA PHE A 369 19.82 -18.85 0.18
C PHE A 369 18.75 -19.42 -0.75
N LYS A 370 17.48 -19.21 -0.36
CA LYS A 370 16.27 -19.48 -1.14
C LYS A 370 15.36 -18.26 -1.13
N TYR A 371 14.69 -17.99 -2.23
CA TYR A 371 13.70 -16.88 -2.29
C TYR A 371 12.40 -17.23 -1.58
N GLN A 372 11.97 -18.50 -1.63
CA GLN A 372 10.79 -19.02 -0.94
C GLN A 372 11.15 -20.36 -0.30
N GLN A 373 10.50 -20.71 0.79
CA GLN A 373 10.81 -21.94 1.54
C GLN A 373 10.71 -23.21 0.69
N ASP A 374 9.73 -23.25 -0.23
CA ASP A 374 9.48 -24.41 -1.11
C ASP A 374 10.25 -24.34 -2.45
N SER A 375 11.07 -23.31 -2.68
CA SER A 375 11.85 -23.17 -3.91
C SER A 375 13.19 -23.91 -3.82
N SER A 376 13.76 -24.25 -4.99
CA SER A 376 15.12 -24.75 -5.08
C SER A 376 16.12 -23.70 -4.56
N SER A 377 17.22 -24.13 -3.99
CA SER A 377 18.27 -23.24 -3.48
C SER A 377 18.84 -22.41 -4.62
N ALA A 378 18.78 -21.09 -4.50
CA ALA A 378 19.35 -20.18 -5.48
C ALA A 378 20.88 -20.07 -5.35
N VAL A 379 21.39 -20.26 -4.11
CA VAL A 379 22.82 -20.33 -3.79
C VAL A 379 23.01 -21.38 -2.70
N SER A 380 24.04 -22.22 -2.82
CA SER A 380 24.32 -23.33 -1.91
C SER A 380 25.80 -23.39 -1.56
N ASP A 381 26.11 -23.33 -0.26
CA ASP A 381 27.46 -23.45 0.31
C ASP A 381 28.51 -22.55 -0.37
N LEU A 382 28.16 -21.28 -0.59
CA LEU A 382 29.06 -20.32 -1.22
C LEU A 382 30.17 -19.92 -0.26
N ARG A 383 31.43 -20.10 -0.68
CA ARG A 383 32.65 -19.75 0.07
C ARG A 383 33.57 -18.95 -0.84
N ILE A 384 33.59 -17.65 -0.66
CA ILE A 384 34.40 -16.74 -1.50
C ILE A 384 34.87 -15.58 -0.64
N THR A 385 36.14 -15.20 -0.82
CA THR A 385 36.66 -13.94 -0.26
C THR A 385 37.12 -13.05 -1.41
N ILE A 386 36.64 -11.82 -1.40
CA ILE A 386 36.97 -10.76 -2.35
C ILE A 386 37.75 -9.69 -1.58
N ARG A 387 38.97 -9.41 -2.07
CA ARG A 387 39.87 -8.47 -1.39
C ARG A 387 39.51 -7.02 -1.70
N PRO A 388 39.92 -6.07 -0.84
CA PRO A 388 39.76 -4.65 -1.13
C PRO A 388 40.36 -4.26 -2.49
N GLY A 389 39.58 -3.49 -3.27
CA GLY A 389 40.04 -3.04 -4.60
C GLY A 389 40.05 -4.09 -5.70
N GLU A 390 39.73 -5.36 -5.42
CA GLU A 390 39.70 -6.44 -6.42
C GLU A 390 38.53 -6.26 -7.41
N LYS A 391 38.76 -6.59 -8.69
CA LYS A 391 37.75 -6.55 -9.75
C LYS A 391 37.44 -7.98 -10.17
N VAL A 392 36.24 -8.46 -9.81
CA VAL A 392 35.82 -9.85 -9.98
C VAL A 392 34.70 -9.94 -11.00
N GLY A 393 34.89 -10.73 -12.06
CA GLY A 393 33.86 -11.11 -13.01
C GLY A 393 33.12 -12.37 -12.53
N ILE A 394 31.82 -12.41 -12.65
CA ILE A 394 31.00 -13.57 -12.30
C ILE A 394 30.33 -14.08 -13.57
N LEU A 395 30.68 -15.30 -13.96
CA LEU A 395 30.16 -16.01 -15.12
C LEU A 395 29.29 -17.20 -14.68
N GLY A 396 28.45 -17.69 -15.58
CA GLY A 396 27.64 -18.89 -15.35
C GLY A 396 26.35 -18.87 -16.14
N ARG A 397 25.69 -20.00 -16.25
CA ARG A 397 24.42 -20.15 -16.99
C ARG A 397 23.29 -19.30 -16.36
N ILE A 398 22.21 -19.06 -17.11
CA ILE A 398 21.00 -18.45 -16.59
C ILE A 398 20.45 -19.33 -15.45
N GLY A 399 20.09 -18.72 -14.33
CA GLY A 399 19.63 -19.46 -13.14
C GLY A 399 20.75 -19.99 -12.23
N SER A 400 22.05 -19.75 -12.52
CA SER A 400 23.15 -20.24 -11.67
C SER A 400 23.38 -19.49 -10.36
N GLY A 401 22.56 -18.45 -10.04
CA GLY A 401 22.65 -17.73 -8.76
C GLY A 401 23.46 -16.43 -8.77
N LYS A 402 24.00 -15.97 -9.91
CA LYS A 402 24.85 -14.76 -10.03
C LYS A 402 24.20 -13.49 -9.47
N SER A 403 23.02 -13.14 -9.96
CA SER A 403 22.29 -11.96 -9.49
C SER A 403 21.89 -12.08 -8.02
N THR A 404 21.63 -13.31 -7.55
CA THR A 404 21.37 -13.60 -6.14
C THR A 404 22.60 -13.33 -5.28
N MET A 405 23.78 -13.73 -5.73
CA MET A 405 25.04 -13.43 -5.05
C MET A 405 25.24 -11.91 -4.90
N LEU A 406 24.99 -11.11 -5.95
CA LEU A 406 25.08 -9.64 -5.86
C LEU A 406 24.05 -9.05 -4.88
N LYS A 407 22.84 -9.58 -4.88
CA LYS A 407 21.78 -9.11 -3.96
C LYS A 407 22.11 -9.44 -2.50
N LEU A 408 22.74 -10.59 -2.24
CA LEU A 408 23.24 -10.96 -0.91
C LEU A 408 24.43 -10.05 -0.50
N ALA A 409 25.36 -9.80 -1.43
CA ALA A 409 26.48 -8.88 -1.22
C ALA A 409 26.04 -7.43 -0.97
N SER A 410 24.86 -7.03 -1.42
CA SER A 410 24.30 -5.69 -1.17
C SER A 410 23.50 -5.58 0.14
N GLY A 411 23.31 -6.70 0.86
CA GLY A 411 22.48 -6.74 2.06
C GLY A 411 20.97 -6.53 1.80
N LEU A 412 20.51 -6.73 0.54
CA LEU A 412 19.09 -6.65 0.21
C LEU A 412 18.28 -7.87 0.68
N TYR A 413 18.98 -9.01 0.86
CA TYR A 413 18.42 -10.24 1.38
C TYR A 413 19.32 -10.78 2.48
N ASP A 414 18.73 -11.33 3.52
CA ASP A 414 19.44 -12.06 4.57
C ASP A 414 19.74 -13.49 4.11
N THR A 415 20.86 -14.05 4.53
CA THR A 415 21.23 -15.45 4.26
C THR A 415 20.37 -16.42 5.08
N GLU A 416 20.00 -17.58 4.50
CA GLU A 416 19.37 -18.67 5.24
C GLU A 416 20.38 -19.38 6.14
N LYS A 417 21.59 -19.67 5.58
CA LYS A 417 22.72 -20.26 6.30
C LYS A 417 23.98 -19.48 5.94
N GLY A 418 24.92 -19.46 6.87
CA GLY A 418 26.19 -18.75 6.70
C GLY A 418 26.06 -17.24 6.84
N ASN A 419 27.15 -16.55 6.56
CA ASN A 419 27.27 -15.11 6.76
C ASN A 419 27.87 -14.44 5.53
N VAL A 420 27.43 -13.22 5.24
CA VAL A 420 28.13 -12.30 4.32
C VAL A 420 28.71 -11.17 5.17
N THR A 421 30.01 -10.96 5.07
CA THR A 421 30.71 -9.94 5.86
C THR A 421 31.26 -8.84 4.96
N LEU A 422 31.25 -7.60 5.48
CA LEU A 422 31.98 -6.45 4.93
C LEU A 422 33.11 -6.12 5.90
N ASP A 423 34.36 -6.21 5.42
CA ASP A 423 35.56 -6.01 6.25
C ASP A 423 35.58 -6.85 7.55
N GLY A 424 35.07 -8.10 7.47
CA GLY A 424 35.00 -9.02 8.60
C GLY A 424 33.79 -8.84 9.51
N VAL A 425 32.95 -7.83 9.31
CA VAL A 425 31.73 -7.60 10.09
C VAL A 425 30.51 -8.13 9.33
N ASP A 426 29.69 -8.96 9.97
CA ASP A 426 28.46 -9.48 9.40
C ASP A 426 27.53 -8.32 8.98
N MET A 427 27.11 -8.32 7.71
CA MET A 427 26.27 -7.26 7.14
C MET A 427 24.94 -7.08 7.88
N ARG A 428 24.44 -8.12 8.55
CA ARG A 428 23.23 -8.04 9.39
C ARG A 428 23.42 -7.21 10.67
N GLN A 429 24.66 -6.95 11.08
CA GLN A 429 25.00 -6.11 12.23
C GLN A 429 25.23 -4.65 11.83
N LEU A 430 25.44 -4.38 10.53
CA LEU A 430 25.66 -3.04 10.01
C LEU A 430 24.32 -2.29 9.85
N ASP A 431 24.33 -0.96 10.07
CA ASP A 431 23.18 -0.13 9.77
C ASP A 431 22.85 -0.22 8.25
N PRO A 432 21.63 -0.59 7.85
CA PRO A 432 21.28 -0.77 6.43
C PRO A 432 21.52 0.48 5.57
N ASN A 433 21.34 1.68 6.14
CA ASN A 433 21.60 2.94 5.42
C ASN A 433 23.10 3.15 5.23
N PHE A 434 23.90 2.86 6.27
CA PHE A 434 25.35 2.89 6.18
C PHE A 434 25.84 1.89 5.13
N LEU A 435 25.36 0.64 5.20
CA LEU A 435 25.75 -0.41 4.25
C LEU A 435 25.47 0.00 2.79
N ARG A 436 24.29 0.56 2.50
CA ARG A 436 23.93 1.03 1.15
C ARG A 436 24.73 2.23 0.67
N ASN A 437 25.32 3.01 1.56
CA ASN A 437 26.23 4.07 1.17
C ASN A 437 27.60 3.51 0.78
N GLN A 438 28.02 2.40 1.38
CA GLN A 438 29.30 1.75 1.11
C GLN A 438 29.24 0.71 -0.01
N VAL A 439 28.09 0.05 -0.18
CA VAL A 439 27.88 -1.01 -1.19
C VAL A 439 26.73 -0.61 -2.10
N VAL A 440 27.02 -0.35 -3.36
CA VAL A 440 26.00 0.07 -4.35
C VAL A 440 25.80 -1.04 -5.38
N LEU A 441 24.54 -1.38 -5.63
CA LEU A 441 24.12 -2.35 -6.63
C LEU A 441 23.44 -1.65 -7.81
N LEU A 442 23.94 -1.90 -9.02
CA LEU A 442 23.22 -1.67 -10.26
C LEU A 442 22.53 -2.98 -10.66
N SER A 443 21.21 -3.00 -10.63
CA SER A 443 20.41 -4.15 -11.08
C SER A 443 20.37 -4.22 -12.62
N GLN A 444 20.09 -5.42 -13.15
CA GLN A 444 19.99 -5.69 -14.59
C GLN A 444 18.95 -4.80 -15.29
N ALA A 445 17.82 -4.52 -14.65
CA ALA A 445 16.76 -3.63 -15.13
C ALA A 445 16.55 -2.46 -14.16
N PRO A 446 17.32 -1.37 -14.30
CA PRO A 446 17.19 -0.21 -13.43
C PRO A 446 15.91 0.56 -13.76
N ARG A 447 15.11 0.89 -12.75
CA ARG A 447 13.89 1.70 -12.91
C ARG A 447 14.19 3.20 -12.77
N LEU A 448 13.49 3.97 -13.59
CA LEU A 448 13.38 5.43 -13.47
C LEU A 448 11.97 5.78 -13.02
N PHE A 449 11.86 6.81 -12.20
CA PHE A 449 10.58 7.26 -11.66
C PHE A 449 10.02 8.41 -12.50
N LEU A 450 8.69 8.51 -12.53
CA LEU A 450 8.00 9.64 -13.10
C LEU A 450 8.49 10.94 -12.44
N GLY A 451 8.87 11.92 -13.26
CA GLY A 451 9.43 13.19 -12.80
C GLY A 451 10.42 13.76 -13.81
N THR A 452 11.44 14.46 -13.33
CA THR A 452 12.51 15.01 -14.17
C THR A 452 13.76 14.13 -14.14
N LEU A 453 14.66 14.33 -15.12
CA LEU A 453 15.98 13.68 -15.10
C LEU A 453 16.76 14.09 -13.83
N ARG A 454 16.70 15.36 -13.43
CA ARG A 454 17.29 15.86 -12.18
C ARG A 454 16.82 15.06 -10.98
N GLU A 455 15.51 14.94 -10.77
CA GLU A 455 14.92 14.18 -9.65
C GLU A 455 15.37 12.73 -9.65
N ASN A 456 15.44 12.10 -10.82
CA ASN A 456 15.91 10.73 -10.95
C ASN A 456 17.41 10.58 -10.63
N MET A 457 18.24 11.55 -10.94
CA MET A 457 19.66 11.55 -10.59
C MET A 457 19.87 11.82 -9.09
N ASP A 458 19.11 12.71 -8.50
CA ASP A 458 19.17 13.07 -7.08
C ASP A 458 18.78 11.92 -6.13
N LEU A 459 18.13 10.87 -6.63
CA LEU A 459 17.90 9.64 -5.86
C LEU A 459 19.20 8.98 -5.35
N ALA A 460 20.34 9.29 -5.94
CA ALA A 460 21.63 8.78 -5.51
C ALA A 460 22.10 9.40 -4.19
N ARG A 461 21.69 10.61 -3.86
CA ARG A 461 22.17 11.35 -2.70
C ARG A 461 21.21 11.27 -1.52
N THR A 462 21.79 11.03 -0.34
CA THR A 462 21.05 10.97 0.94
C THR A 462 21.22 12.22 1.77
N ASP A 463 22.23 13.04 1.48
CA ASP A 463 22.75 14.15 2.29
C ASP A 463 22.58 15.54 1.65
N GLY A 464 21.75 15.66 0.63
CA GLY A 464 21.45 16.93 -0.04
C GLY A 464 21.12 16.78 -1.50
N TYR A 465 21.07 17.91 -2.22
CA TYR A 465 20.91 17.95 -3.67
C TYR A 465 22.27 17.95 -4.34
N SER A 466 22.38 17.30 -5.51
CA SER A 466 23.52 17.47 -6.38
C SER A 466 23.47 18.86 -7.02
N THR A 467 24.64 19.49 -7.19
CA THR A 467 24.69 20.71 -8.02
C THR A 467 24.49 20.33 -9.50
N ASP A 468 24.03 21.27 -10.31
CA ASP A 468 23.91 21.03 -11.75
C ASP A 468 25.23 20.57 -12.37
N GLN A 469 26.33 21.06 -11.85
CA GLN A 469 27.67 20.68 -12.30
C GLN A 469 27.98 19.20 -11.96
N ASP A 470 27.62 18.73 -10.76
CA ASP A 470 27.81 17.30 -10.38
C ASP A 470 27.01 16.39 -11.31
N LEU A 471 25.75 16.75 -11.60
CA LEU A 471 24.87 15.99 -12.48
C LEU A 471 25.41 15.95 -13.91
N LEU A 472 25.83 17.09 -14.44
CA LEU A 472 26.39 17.18 -15.79
C LEU A 472 27.70 16.43 -15.92
N VAL A 473 28.57 16.47 -14.91
CA VAL A 473 29.84 15.71 -14.90
C VAL A 473 29.55 14.22 -14.90
N ALA A 474 28.60 13.75 -14.06
CA ALA A 474 28.21 12.33 -14.02
C ALA A 474 27.63 11.86 -15.36
N LEU A 475 26.75 12.63 -15.98
CA LEU A 475 26.12 12.31 -17.25
C LEU A 475 27.09 12.39 -18.42
N LYS A 476 28.00 13.40 -18.44
CA LYS A 476 29.04 13.55 -19.45
C LYS A 476 30.03 12.39 -19.44
N ARG A 477 30.36 11.85 -18.26
CA ARG A 477 31.25 10.69 -18.11
C ARG A 477 30.78 9.50 -18.94
N PHE A 478 29.48 9.35 -19.11
CA PHE A 478 28.83 8.26 -19.86
C PHE A 478 28.30 8.70 -21.24
N GLY A 479 28.63 9.92 -21.72
CA GLY A 479 28.28 10.40 -23.06
C GLY A 479 26.84 10.88 -23.25
N LEU A 480 26.10 11.16 -22.17
CA LEU A 480 24.73 11.67 -22.23
C LEU A 480 24.64 13.21 -22.36
N ASP A 481 25.75 13.93 -22.35
CA ASP A 481 25.77 15.38 -22.42
C ASP A 481 25.08 15.94 -23.68
N LYS A 482 25.16 15.25 -24.81
CA LYS A 482 24.51 15.66 -26.07
C LYS A 482 22.98 15.65 -25.96
N ILE A 483 22.41 14.63 -25.32
CA ILE A 483 20.96 14.46 -25.18
C ILE A 483 20.40 15.60 -24.32
N ILE A 484 21.12 15.93 -23.24
CA ILE A 484 20.71 16.99 -22.32
C ILE A 484 20.81 18.38 -22.97
N ARG A 485 21.91 18.63 -23.71
CA ARG A 485 22.10 19.93 -24.42
C ARG A 485 21.07 20.15 -25.51
N ASN A 486 20.62 19.08 -26.15
CA ASN A 486 19.65 19.15 -27.26
C ASN A 486 18.20 19.25 -26.76
N HIS A 487 17.93 18.97 -25.47
CA HIS A 487 16.60 19.08 -24.93
C HIS A 487 16.34 20.49 -24.39
N PRO A 488 15.21 21.17 -24.75
CA PRO A 488 14.94 22.56 -24.35
C PRO A 488 14.97 22.80 -22.82
N ARG A 489 14.62 21.78 -22.04
CA ARG A 489 14.60 21.86 -20.57
C ARG A 489 15.87 21.30 -19.90
N GLY A 490 16.87 20.86 -20.66
CA GLY A 490 18.12 20.33 -20.11
C GLY A 490 17.91 19.22 -19.05
N LEU A 491 18.44 19.42 -17.83
CA LEU A 491 18.29 18.49 -16.71
C LEU A 491 16.84 18.34 -16.21
N ASP A 492 15.99 19.34 -16.46
CA ASP A 492 14.58 19.30 -16.06
C ASP A 492 13.68 18.69 -17.15
N MET A 493 14.28 17.94 -18.09
CA MET A 493 13.51 17.14 -19.06
C MET A 493 12.61 16.15 -18.34
N PRO A 494 11.32 16.06 -18.73
CA PRO A 494 10.37 15.16 -18.11
C PRO A 494 10.66 13.70 -18.53
N LEU A 495 10.61 12.80 -17.58
CA LEU A 495 10.66 11.36 -17.77
C LEU A 495 9.29 10.78 -17.43
N GLY A 496 8.75 9.95 -18.32
CA GLY A 496 7.55 9.20 -18.06
C GLY A 496 7.76 8.06 -17.06
N GLU A 497 6.69 7.37 -16.72
CA GLU A 497 6.74 6.20 -15.84
C GLU A 497 7.70 5.15 -16.43
N ASP A 498 8.53 4.54 -15.56
CA ASP A 498 9.64 3.65 -15.94
C ASP A 498 10.57 4.23 -17.03
N GLY A 499 10.70 5.58 -17.12
CA GLY A 499 11.52 6.25 -18.11
C GLY A 499 10.96 6.16 -19.53
N LEU A 500 9.63 6.16 -19.68
CA LEU A 500 8.97 6.24 -20.97
C LEU A 500 9.50 7.47 -21.75
N GLY A 501 9.85 7.27 -23.02
CA GLY A 501 10.48 8.28 -23.88
C GLY A 501 12.01 8.12 -24.00
N LEU A 502 12.63 7.23 -23.19
CA LEU A 502 14.04 6.90 -23.29
C LEU A 502 14.23 5.48 -23.86
N SER A 503 15.33 5.29 -24.63
CA SER A 503 15.75 3.95 -25.04
C SER A 503 16.28 3.15 -23.83
N GLY A 504 16.25 1.79 -23.92
CA GLY A 504 16.79 0.93 -22.87
C GLY A 504 18.25 1.25 -22.53
N GLY A 505 19.08 1.58 -23.53
CA GLY A 505 20.45 2.02 -23.33
C GLY A 505 20.56 3.35 -22.58
N GLN A 506 19.72 4.31 -22.88
CA GLN A 506 19.68 5.60 -22.18
C GLN A 506 19.29 5.42 -20.69
N LYS A 507 18.28 4.59 -20.40
CA LYS A 507 17.90 4.23 -19.03
C LYS A 507 19.07 3.62 -18.26
N GLN A 508 19.78 2.70 -18.89
CA GLN A 508 20.93 2.02 -18.30
C GLN A 508 22.10 2.99 -18.01
N ILE A 509 22.38 3.89 -18.93
CA ILE A 509 23.41 4.92 -18.75
C ILE A 509 23.05 5.92 -17.65
N ILE A 510 21.78 6.36 -17.57
CA ILE A 510 21.32 7.23 -16.48
C ILE A 510 21.51 6.53 -15.13
N ALA A 511 21.21 5.24 -15.04
CA ALA A 511 21.40 4.49 -13.81
C ALA A 511 22.90 4.34 -13.44
N LEU A 512 23.78 4.12 -14.42
CA LEU A 512 25.23 4.14 -14.23
C LEU A 512 25.74 5.51 -13.77
N ALA A 513 25.30 6.58 -14.43
CA ALA A 513 25.67 7.95 -14.06
C ALA A 513 25.19 8.28 -12.63
N ARG A 514 23.93 7.91 -12.29
CA ARG A 514 23.36 8.05 -10.96
C ARG A 514 24.21 7.36 -9.89
N MET A 515 24.71 6.15 -10.17
CA MET A 515 25.58 5.42 -9.25
C MET A 515 26.86 6.18 -8.95
N THR A 516 27.44 6.90 -9.94
CA THR A 516 28.71 7.64 -9.76
C THR A 516 28.59 8.93 -8.96
N LEU A 517 27.37 9.36 -8.63
CA LEU A 517 27.14 10.48 -7.70
C LEU A 517 27.35 10.08 -6.23
N ARG A 518 27.48 8.78 -5.98
CA ARG A 518 27.87 8.23 -4.67
C ARG A 518 29.37 7.93 -4.66
N ASP A 519 29.92 7.81 -3.45
CA ASP A 519 31.31 7.38 -3.24
C ASP A 519 31.37 6.03 -2.48
N PRO A 520 30.85 4.93 -3.07
CA PRO A 520 30.87 3.62 -2.44
C PRO A 520 32.28 3.01 -2.47
N ARG A 521 32.58 2.16 -1.50
CA ARG A 521 33.80 1.32 -1.51
C ARG A 521 33.62 0.05 -2.32
N VAL A 522 32.38 -0.44 -2.43
CA VAL A 522 32.04 -1.66 -3.17
C VAL A 522 30.97 -1.35 -4.24
N VAL A 523 31.22 -1.84 -5.44
CA VAL A 523 30.36 -1.65 -6.60
C VAL A 523 29.92 -3.01 -7.13
N LEU A 524 28.63 -3.24 -7.19
CA LEU A 524 28.01 -4.46 -7.69
C LEU A 524 27.26 -4.14 -8.98
N LEU A 525 27.64 -4.80 -10.08
CA LEU A 525 27.09 -4.53 -11.41
C LEU A 525 26.48 -5.81 -11.99
N ASP A 526 25.17 -5.79 -12.22
CA ASP A 526 24.45 -6.90 -12.86
C ASP A 526 24.13 -6.52 -14.31
N GLU A 527 24.87 -7.12 -15.25
CA GLU A 527 24.74 -6.89 -16.70
C GLU A 527 24.75 -5.40 -17.11
N PRO A 528 25.76 -4.60 -16.73
CA PRO A 528 25.73 -3.14 -16.80
C PRO A 528 25.68 -2.55 -18.23
N THR A 529 25.89 -3.35 -19.27
CA THR A 529 25.99 -2.87 -20.66
C THR A 529 25.06 -3.60 -21.63
N THR A 530 24.13 -4.42 -21.15
CA THR A 530 23.31 -5.31 -21.99
C THR A 530 22.48 -4.56 -23.04
N SER A 531 21.97 -3.38 -22.72
CA SER A 531 21.15 -2.56 -23.61
C SER A 531 21.93 -1.55 -24.45
N LEU A 532 23.28 -1.56 -24.38
CA LEU A 532 24.14 -0.59 -25.05
C LEU A 532 24.64 -1.10 -26.41
N ASP A 533 24.74 -0.20 -27.37
CA ASP A 533 25.50 -0.43 -28.61
C ASP A 533 27.02 -0.45 -28.34
N GLN A 534 27.80 -0.97 -29.25
CA GLN A 534 29.25 -1.15 -29.08
C GLN A 534 30.01 0.15 -28.76
N ALA A 535 29.62 1.27 -29.38
CA ALA A 535 30.29 2.55 -29.18
C ALA A 535 30.05 3.08 -27.79
N THR A 536 28.77 3.08 -27.38
CA THR A 536 28.32 3.50 -26.05
C THR A 536 28.82 2.56 -24.96
N GLU A 537 28.86 1.24 -25.22
CA GLU A 537 29.42 0.25 -24.31
C GLU A 537 30.91 0.54 -24.00
N ARG A 538 31.69 0.86 -25.02
CA ARG A 538 33.13 1.19 -24.84
C ARG A 538 33.31 2.46 -23.98
N ILE A 539 32.48 3.49 -24.19
CA ILE A 539 32.49 4.71 -23.35
C ILE A 539 32.14 4.36 -21.90
N ALA A 540 31.07 3.57 -21.70
CA ALA A 540 30.61 3.18 -20.38
C ALA A 540 31.64 2.32 -19.63
N LEU A 541 32.28 1.36 -20.31
CA LEU A 541 33.32 0.52 -19.70
C LEU A 541 34.56 1.32 -19.30
N ASN A 542 35.03 2.25 -20.14
CA ASN A 542 36.11 3.14 -19.79
C ASN A 542 35.75 4.02 -18.57
N ALA A 543 34.54 4.56 -18.54
CA ALA A 543 34.05 5.35 -17.42
C ALA A 543 33.98 4.54 -16.12
N ILE A 544 33.46 3.31 -16.19
CA ILE A 544 33.39 2.38 -15.05
C ILE A 544 34.81 2.02 -14.57
N ALA A 545 35.74 1.70 -15.49
CA ALA A 545 37.11 1.33 -15.15
C ALA A 545 37.86 2.48 -14.46
N GLN A 546 37.72 3.71 -14.96
CA GLN A 546 38.34 4.91 -14.37
C GLN A 546 37.75 5.23 -12.99
N TRP A 547 36.44 5.29 -12.90
CA TRP A 547 35.75 5.60 -11.65
C TRP A 547 35.93 4.51 -10.60
N GLY A 548 35.99 3.23 -11.04
CA GLY A 548 36.14 2.07 -10.18
C GLY A 548 37.58 1.73 -9.77
N ARG A 549 38.59 2.55 -10.12
CA ARG A 549 40.01 2.19 -9.93
C ARG A 549 40.35 1.73 -8.51
N ASP A 550 39.89 2.49 -7.51
CA ASP A 550 40.18 2.27 -6.08
C ASP A 550 39.06 1.58 -5.33
N ARG A 551 38.09 0.98 -6.04
CA ARG A 551 36.89 0.36 -5.47
C ARG A 551 36.90 -1.15 -5.70
N THR A 552 36.37 -1.92 -4.77
CA THR A 552 36.07 -3.34 -4.98
C THR A 552 34.89 -3.46 -5.95
N MET A 553 35.01 -4.33 -6.97
CA MET A 553 33.99 -4.44 -8.00
C MET A 553 33.62 -5.90 -8.25
N LEU A 554 32.33 -6.24 -8.16
CA LEU A 554 31.78 -7.52 -8.60
C LEU A 554 30.87 -7.25 -9.80
N LEU A 555 31.11 -7.96 -10.87
CA LEU A 555 30.49 -7.70 -12.15
C LEU A 555 29.96 -9.00 -12.77
N VAL A 556 28.67 -9.10 -12.92
CA VAL A 556 28.01 -10.19 -13.65
C VAL A 556 27.87 -9.78 -15.11
N THR A 557 28.34 -10.62 -16.03
CA THR A 557 28.17 -10.37 -17.45
C THR A 557 28.29 -11.63 -18.28
N HIS A 558 27.72 -11.59 -19.49
CA HIS A 558 27.94 -12.58 -20.53
C HIS A 558 28.75 -12.01 -21.71
N ARG A 559 29.16 -10.73 -21.65
CA ARG A 559 29.88 -10.03 -22.74
C ARG A 559 31.39 -10.08 -22.54
N PRO A 560 32.18 -10.60 -23.52
CA PRO A 560 33.64 -10.69 -23.40
C PRO A 560 34.34 -9.34 -23.21
N GLN A 561 33.80 -8.26 -23.81
CA GLN A 561 34.36 -6.91 -23.70
C GLN A 561 34.36 -6.42 -22.26
N VAL A 562 33.31 -6.75 -21.50
CA VAL A 562 33.16 -6.34 -20.11
C VAL A 562 34.19 -7.06 -19.21
N LEU A 563 34.63 -8.26 -19.57
CA LEU A 563 35.63 -9.01 -18.83
C LEU A 563 37.03 -8.40 -18.91
N GLN A 564 37.27 -7.43 -19.80
CA GLN A 564 38.55 -6.75 -19.88
C GLN A 564 38.87 -5.89 -18.65
N ILE A 565 37.85 -5.43 -17.91
CA ILE A 565 38.04 -4.58 -16.73
C ILE A 565 38.16 -5.37 -15.42
N VAL A 566 38.14 -6.71 -15.46
CA VAL A 566 38.29 -7.58 -14.28
C VAL A 566 39.59 -8.36 -14.31
N ASN A 567 40.11 -8.75 -13.15
CA ASN A 567 41.37 -9.48 -12.97
C ASN A 567 41.13 -10.94 -12.56
N ARG A 568 40.01 -11.24 -11.94
CA ARG A 568 39.64 -12.58 -11.45
C ARG A 568 38.23 -12.92 -11.96
N ILE A 569 38.01 -14.17 -12.25
CA ILE A 569 36.71 -14.67 -12.69
C ILE A 569 36.27 -15.82 -11.78
N ILE A 570 35.02 -15.75 -11.37
CA ILE A 570 34.30 -16.79 -10.65
C ILE A 570 33.24 -17.36 -11.59
N VAL A 571 33.22 -18.67 -11.75
CA VAL A 571 32.18 -19.34 -12.54
C VAL A 571 31.21 -20.03 -11.60
N MET A 572 29.94 -19.72 -11.76
CA MET A 572 28.86 -20.32 -10.99
C MET A 572 28.01 -21.28 -11.82
N ASP A 573 27.68 -22.43 -11.25
CA ASP A 573 26.71 -23.36 -11.81
C ASP A 573 25.82 -23.95 -10.69
N ASN A 574 24.51 -24.01 -10.92
CA ASN A 574 23.52 -24.54 -9.96
C ASN A 574 23.70 -24.03 -8.51
N GLY A 575 23.95 -22.73 -8.37
CA GLY A 575 24.09 -22.05 -7.07
C GLY A 575 25.43 -22.28 -6.37
N LYS A 576 26.43 -22.93 -7.02
CA LYS A 576 27.75 -23.20 -6.46
C LYS A 576 28.84 -22.58 -7.30
N VAL A 577 30.02 -22.34 -6.71
CA VAL A 577 31.24 -21.99 -7.41
C VAL A 577 31.87 -23.26 -7.97
N VAL A 578 32.07 -23.30 -9.28
CA VAL A 578 32.70 -24.41 -9.96
C VAL A 578 34.13 -24.09 -10.39
N MET A 579 34.47 -22.81 -10.57
CA MET A 579 35.81 -22.36 -10.92
C MET A 579 36.03 -20.95 -10.36
N ASP A 580 37.25 -20.70 -9.87
CA ASP A 580 37.67 -19.41 -9.32
C ASP A 580 39.17 -19.22 -9.55
N GLY A 581 39.58 -18.11 -10.16
CA GLY A 581 40.98 -17.84 -10.42
C GLY A 581 41.23 -16.60 -11.29
N PRO A 582 42.51 -16.36 -11.64
CA PRO A 582 42.89 -15.29 -12.55
C PRO A 582 42.09 -15.36 -13.87
N ARG A 583 41.66 -14.19 -14.37
CA ARG A 583 40.82 -14.06 -15.57
C ARG A 583 41.31 -14.95 -16.74
N ASP A 584 42.58 -14.81 -17.10
CA ASP A 584 43.11 -15.44 -18.33
C ASP A 584 43.16 -16.96 -18.21
N LEU A 585 43.48 -17.50 -17.02
CA LEU A 585 43.47 -18.92 -16.73
C LEU A 585 42.04 -19.52 -16.80
N VAL A 586 41.08 -18.83 -16.20
CA VAL A 586 39.67 -19.29 -16.19
C VAL A 586 39.11 -19.27 -17.61
N LEU A 587 39.39 -18.23 -18.40
CA LEU A 587 38.94 -18.15 -19.79
C LEU A 587 39.57 -19.27 -20.67
N GLN A 588 40.86 -19.57 -20.49
CA GLN A 588 41.50 -20.70 -21.18
C GLN A 588 40.81 -22.03 -20.85
N ASN A 589 40.57 -22.30 -19.57
CA ASN A 589 39.94 -23.54 -19.14
C ASN A 589 38.50 -23.66 -19.68
N LEU A 590 37.72 -22.56 -19.75
CA LEU A 590 36.40 -22.55 -20.35
C LEU A 590 36.44 -22.85 -21.84
N MET A 591 37.35 -22.25 -22.58
CA MET A 591 37.54 -22.52 -24.03
C MET A 591 37.91 -23.97 -24.30
N GLN A 592 38.81 -24.55 -23.51
CA GLN A 592 39.21 -25.97 -23.63
C GLN A 592 38.03 -26.90 -23.31
N SER A 593 37.27 -26.62 -22.28
CA SER A 593 36.10 -27.41 -21.91
C SER A 593 34.98 -27.34 -22.97
N GLU A 594 34.79 -26.19 -23.60
CA GLU A 594 33.83 -26.05 -24.72
C GLU A 594 34.29 -26.82 -25.97
N GLN A 595 35.58 -26.78 -26.31
CA GLN A 595 36.15 -27.54 -27.41
C GLN A 595 35.99 -29.06 -27.19
N GLN A 596 36.30 -29.54 -25.99
CA GLN A 596 36.11 -30.95 -25.61
C GLN A 596 34.65 -31.38 -25.67
N ASN A 597 33.70 -30.52 -25.21
CA ASN A 597 32.29 -30.82 -25.28
C ASN A 597 31.74 -30.83 -26.73
N ARG A 598 32.22 -29.92 -27.59
CA ARG A 598 31.90 -29.94 -29.03
C ARG A 598 32.45 -31.18 -29.72
N ALA A 599 33.68 -31.58 -29.42
CA ALA A 599 34.26 -32.81 -29.93
C ALA A 599 33.51 -34.08 -29.49
N LYS A 600 33.08 -34.14 -28.22
CA LYS A 600 32.24 -35.22 -27.71
C LYS A 600 30.84 -35.26 -28.35
N GLN A 601 30.21 -34.10 -28.61
CA GLN A 601 28.93 -34.02 -29.32
C GLN A 601 29.03 -34.43 -30.78
N GLN A 602 30.12 -34.07 -31.45
CA GLN A 602 30.37 -34.51 -32.84
C GLN A 602 30.71 -36.01 -32.92
N ALA A 603 31.37 -36.57 -31.91
CA ALA A 603 31.65 -38.01 -31.85
C ALA A 603 30.39 -38.85 -31.54
N ASN A 604 29.39 -38.29 -30.83
CA ASN A 604 28.14 -38.96 -30.52
C ASN A 604 27.03 -38.80 -31.58
N HIS A 605 27.25 -38.02 -32.65
CA HIS A 605 26.40 -38.00 -33.84
C HIS A 605 27.10 -38.77 -34.96
N PRO A 606 26.83 -40.07 -35.14
CA PRO A 606 27.31 -40.80 -36.32
C PRO A 606 26.71 -40.13 -37.55
N ALA A 607 27.53 -39.76 -38.49
CA ALA A 607 27.15 -39.20 -39.78
C ALA A 607 26.03 -40.07 -40.40
N VAL A 608 24.87 -39.50 -40.61
CA VAL A 608 23.89 -40.07 -41.55
C VAL A 608 24.52 -39.96 -42.93
N GLN A 609 25.14 -41.07 -43.36
CA GLN A 609 25.64 -41.22 -44.72
C GLN A 609 24.47 -40.97 -45.67
N GLN A 610 24.58 -39.91 -46.43
CA GLN A 610 23.77 -39.68 -47.60
C GLN A 610 24.02 -40.78 -48.63
N ASN A 611 23.24 -41.84 -48.61
CA ASN A 611 23.17 -42.77 -49.70
C ASN A 611 22.19 -42.20 -50.75
N THR A 612 22.69 -41.30 -51.56
CA THR A 612 22.02 -40.86 -52.78
C THR A 612 22.31 -41.89 -53.87
N GLN A 613 21.59 -42.98 -53.87
CA GLN A 613 21.49 -43.80 -55.11
C GLN A 613 20.41 -43.20 -56.01
N ALA A 614 20.91 -42.69 -57.14
CA ALA A 614 20.11 -42.30 -58.28
C ALA A 614 19.31 -43.50 -58.79
N GLN A 615 17.99 -43.39 -58.86
CA GLN A 615 17.13 -44.20 -59.74
C GLN A 615 16.65 -43.37 -60.92
N PRO A 616 16.73 -43.94 -62.17
CA PRO A 616 16.39 -43.19 -63.37
C PRO A 616 14.87 -43.07 -63.55
N ALA A 617 14.51 -41.95 -64.11
CA ALA A 617 13.16 -41.62 -64.54
C ALA A 617 12.56 -42.67 -65.50
N LYS A 618 11.36 -43.16 -65.20
CA LYS A 618 10.43 -43.72 -66.19
C LYS A 618 9.23 -42.80 -66.31
N ALA A 619 9.11 -42.24 -67.48
CA ALA A 619 7.93 -41.58 -67.99
C ALA A 619 6.77 -42.57 -68.14
N ALA A 620 5.59 -42.22 -67.70
CA ALA A 620 4.33 -42.75 -68.26
C ALA A 620 3.24 -41.71 -68.08
N SER A 621 2.84 -41.25 -69.12
CA SER A 621 1.69 -40.54 -69.62
C SER A 621 0.31 -41.01 -69.10
N ALA A 622 -0.58 -40.05 -69.07
CA ALA A 622 -1.97 -40.07 -69.43
C ALA A 622 -3.08 -40.45 -68.42
N ASN A 623 -3.96 -39.53 -68.39
CA ASN A 623 -5.43 -39.61 -68.27
C ASN A 623 -6.13 -39.52 -66.94
N SER A 624 -6.86 -38.50 -66.99
CA SER A 624 -8.21 -38.06 -66.55
C SER A 624 -8.26 -37.22 -65.28
#